data_b9010dee6700f56b8ab3b85b6106d4e9
#
_entry.id   b9010dee6700f56b8ab3b85b6106d4e9
#
_cell.length_a   1.000
_cell.length_b   1.000
_cell.length_c   1.000
_cell.angle_alpha   90.00
_cell.angle_beta   90.00
_cell.angle_gamma   90.00
#
_symmetry.space_group_name_H-M   'P 1'
#
loop_
_entity.id
_entity.type
_entity.pdbx_description
1 polymer ?
#
loop_
_entity_poly.entity_id
_entity_poly.type
_entity_poly.pdbx_seq_one_letter_code
_entity_poly.pdbx_strand_id
1 'polypeptide(L)'
;GGIALTLECGQHDDPAAPEVAWNAIRNALAHLRLSDAPVPAPVTDTEALRLYQVVDRVHAEDAFVRGWSSFDRVRAGEVIGTRHDGRPVLADSDGYIVFPNPNALPGQEWFYLARRSTRV
;
A
#
# COMPACT_ATOMS: atom_id res chain seq x y z
N GLY A 1 18.33 -13.61 -13.82
CA GLY A 1 17.99 -12.97 -12.54
C GLY A 1 16.74 -13.60 -11.96
N GLY A 2 16.63 -13.61 -10.64
CA GLY A 2 15.45 -14.10 -9.93
C GLY A 2 14.37 -13.02 -9.83
N ILE A 3 13.12 -13.45 -9.63
CA ILE A 3 12.00 -12.57 -9.29
C ILE A 3 11.75 -12.75 -7.79
N ALA A 4 11.68 -11.65 -7.05
CA ALA A 4 11.30 -11.63 -5.65
C ALA A 4 9.97 -10.90 -5.50
N LEU A 5 9.07 -11.47 -4.70
CA LEU A 5 7.76 -10.92 -4.40
C LEU A 5 7.55 -10.93 -2.89
N THR A 6 6.90 -9.91 -2.39
CA THR A 6 6.36 -9.88 -1.02
C THR A 6 4.84 -9.82 -1.12
N LEU A 7 4.15 -10.63 -0.33
CA LEU A 7 2.70 -10.59 -0.21
C LEU A 7 2.33 -10.08 1.18
N GLU A 8 1.56 -9.00 1.19
CA GLU A 8 0.88 -8.52 2.40
C GLU A 8 -0.49 -9.18 2.48
N CYS A 9 -0.70 -10.01 3.52
CA CYS A 9 -1.87 -10.87 3.62
C CYS A 9 -3.08 -10.20 4.30
N GLY A 10 -2.94 -8.99 4.76
CA GLY A 10 -3.95 -8.23 5.52
C GLY A 10 -3.40 -7.63 6.81
N GLN A 11 -4.27 -7.08 7.64
CA GLN A 11 -3.90 -6.55 8.96
C GLN A 11 -3.55 -7.70 9.92
N HIS A 12 -2.77 -7.42 10.97
CA HIS A 12 -2.35 -8.44 11.94
C HIS A 12 -3.50 -9.13 12.68
N ASP A 13 -4.63 -8.45 12.80
CA ASP A 13 -5.85 -8.93 13.45
C ASP A 13 -6.92 -9.40 12.46
N ASP A 14 -6.62 -9.41 11.16
CA ASP A 14 -7.53 -9.92 10.13
C ASP A 14 -7.61 -11.45 10.20
N PRO A 15 -8.78 -12.02 10.55
CA PRO A 15 -8.95 -13.47 10.63
C PRO A 15 -8.78 -14.18 9.30
N ALA A 16 -8.87 -13.49 8.16
CA ALA A 16 -8.65 -14.04 6.83
C ALA A 16 -7.16 -14.09 6.42
N ALA A 17 -6.29 -13.34 7.09
CA ALA A 17 -4.87 -13.26 6.71
C ALA A 17 -4.15 -14.62 6.64
N PRO A 18 -4.36 -15.59 7.57
CA PRO A 18 -3.74 -16.90 7.47
C PRO A 18 -4.18 -17.70 6.23
N GLU A 19 -5.44 -17.58 5.83
CA GLU A 19 -5.95 -18.25 4.62
C GLU A 19 -5.37 -17.64 3.36
N VAL A 20 -5.27 -16.32 3.29
CA VAL A 20 -4.62 -15.61 2.18
C VAL A 20 -3.17 -16.05 2.03
N ALA A 21 -2.41 -16.09 3.15
CA ALA A 21 -1.02 -16.56 3.15
C ALA A 21 -0.90 -18.01 2.68
N TRP A 22 -1.74 -18.91 3.20
CA TRP A 22 -1.73 -20.32 2.82
C TRP A 22 -2.04 -20.54 1.34
N ASN A 23 -3.06 -19.86 0.82
CA ASN A 23 -3.42 -19.93 -0.59
C ASN A 23 -2.29 -19.41 -1.49
N ALA A 24 -1.61 -18.34 -1.10
CA ALA A 24 -0.47 -17.82 -1.84
C ALA A 24 0.68 -18.81 -1.89
N ILE A 25 1.02 -19.47 -0.77
CA ILE A 25 2.06 -20.50 -0.71
C ILE A 25 1.69 -21.67 -1.63
N ARG A 26 0.46 -22.19 -1.56
CA ARG A 26 0.00 -23.28 -2.41
C ARG A 26 0.09 -22.92 -3.90
N ASN A 27 -0.35 -21.73 -4.26
CA ASN A 27 -0.32 -21.24 -5.62
C ASN A 27 1.12 -21.08 -6.14
N ALA A 28 2.03 -20.58 -5.31
CA ALA A 28 3.44 -20.48 -5.65
C ALA A 28 4.08 -21.86 -5.87
N LEU A 29 3.81 -22.83 -5.00
CA LEU A 29 4.31 -24.21 -5.15
C LEU A 29 3.78 -24.86 -6.43
N ALA A 30 2.49 -24.68 -6.74
CA ALA A 30 1.89 -25.18 -7.97
C ALA A 30 2.52 -24.52 -9.21
N HIS A 31 2.68 -23.18 -9.21
CA HIS A 31 3.29 -22.44 -10.30
C HIS A 31 4.74 -22.89 -10.56
N LEU A 32 5.49 -23.15 -9.51
CA LEU A 32 6.87 -23.62 -9.58
C LEU A 32 6.99 -25.14 -9.84
N ARG A 33 5.84 -25.86 -10.00
CA ARG A 33 5.79 -27.32 -10.18
C ARG A 33 6.43 -28.11 -9.03
N LEU A 34 6.33 -27.58 -7.82
CA LEU A 34 6.80 -28.21 -6.59
C LEU A 34 5.68 -28.96 -5.85
N SER A 35 4.47 -28.97 -6.41
CA SER A 35 3.31 -29.75 -5.95
C SER A 35 2.47 -30.17 -7.14
N ASP A 36 1.65 -31.23 -6.95
CA ASP A 36 0.72 -31.72 -7.97
C ASP A 36 -0.61 -30.93 -8.02
N ALA A 37 -0.73 -29.85 -7.25
CA ALA A 37 -1.91 -29.00 -7.27
C ALA A 37 -2.05 -28.29 -8.62
N PRO A 38 -3.30 -28.07 -9.09
CA PRO A 38 -3.51 -27.35 -10.33
C PRO A 38 -2.99 -25.91 -10.22
N VAL A 39 -2.33 -25.45 -11.27
CA VAL A 39 -1.86 -24.04 -11.34
C VAL A 39 -3.07 -23.13 -11.44
N PRO A 40 -3.22 -22.13 -10.57
CA PRO A 40 -4.35 -21.22 -10.63
C PRO A 40 -4.33 -20.39 -11.91
N ALA A 41 -5.51 -20.05 -12.42
CA ALA A 41 -5.63 -19.15 -13.56
C ALA A 41 -5.08 -17.76 -13.18
N PRO A 42 -4.39 -17.07 -14.09
CA PRO A 42 -3.95 -15.70 -13.85
C PRO A 42 -5.13 -14.76 -13.57
N VAL A 43 -4.94 -13.85 -12.60
CA VAL A 43 -5.88 -12.76 -12.36
C VAL A 43 -5.59 -11.65 -13.36
N THR A 44 -6.59 -11.26 -14.16
CA THR A 44 -6.43 -10.29 -15.25
C THR A 44 -6.67 -8.85 -14.85
N ASP A 45 -7.35 -8.62 -13.72
CA ASP A 45 -7.77 -7.29 -13.28
C ASP A 45 -6.90 -6.70 -12.17
N THR A 46 -5.63 -7.13 -12.10
CA THR A 46 -4.67 -6.61 -11.12
C THR A 46 -4.22 -5.21 -11.52
N GLU A 47 -4.45 -4.25 -10.65
CA GLU A 47 -3.92 -2.90 -10.80
C GLU A 47 -2.51 -2.82 -10.25
N ALA A 48 -1.54 -2.45 -11.08
CA ALA A 48 -0.17 -2.20 -10.65
C ALA A 48 0.00 -0.75 -10.21
N LEU A 49 0.48 -0.54 -8.99
CA LEU A 49 0.80 0.78 -8.46
C LEU A 49 2.31 0.90 -8.24
N ARG A 50 2.83 2.08 -8.48
CA ARG A 50 4.20 2.45 -8.14
C ARG A 50 4.20 3.48 -7.03
N LEU A 51 4.79 3.14 -5.88
CA LEU A 51 5.11 4.11 -4.85
C LEU A 51 6.14 5.09 -5.42
N TYR A 52 5.90 6.39 -5.29
CA TYR A 52 6.81 7.40 -5.82
C TYR A 52 7.24 8.42 -4.75
N GLN A 53 6.53 8.50 -3.65
CA GLN A 53 6.85 9.40 -2.55
C GLN A 53 6.51 8.78 -1.20
N VAL A 54 7.38 8.95 -0.23
CA VAL A 54 7.10 8.75 1.19
C VAL A 54 7.03 10.12 1.86
N VAL A 55 6.09 10.27 2.77
CA VAL A 55 5.90 11.47 3.57
C VAL A 55 6.04 11.12 5.04
N ASP A 56 7.05 11.68 5.70
CA ASP A 56 7.28 11.45 7.12
C ASP A 56 6.42 12.41 7.97
N ARG A 57 6.00 11.95 9.13
CA ARG A 57 5.46 12.81 10.16
C ARG A 57 6.62 13.58 10.80
N VAL A 58 6.55 14.90 10.78
CA VAL A 58 7.65 15.77 11.27
C VAL A 58 7.41 16.18 12.71
N HIS A 59 6.15 16.39 13.09
CA HIS A 59 5.78 16.88 14.42
C HIS A 59 4.57 16.11 14.97
N ALA A 60 4.46 16.01 16.28
CA ALA A 60 3.36 15.30 16.93
C ALA A 60 1.97 15.89 16.63
N GLU A 61 1.92 17.20 16.31
CA GLU A 61 0.69 17.90 15.94
C GLU A 61 0.38 17.87 14.44
N ASP A 62 1.24 17.26 13.60
CA ASP A 62 0.89 16.99 12.21
C ASP A 62 -0.35 16.06 12.19
N ALA A 63 -1.37 16.42 11.43
CA ALA A 63 -2.64 15.69 11.44
C ALA A 63 -3.18 15.49 10.03
N PHE A 64 -3.83 14.33 9.81
CA PHE A 64 -4.64 14.11 8.61
C PHE A 64 -5.89 14.97 8.63
N VAL A 65 -6.35 15.43 7.47
CA VAL A 65 -7.60 16.21 7.35
C VAL A 65 -8.84 15.34 7.46
N ARG A 66 -8.70 14.03 7.26
CA ARG A 66 -9.76 13.02 7.41
C ARG A 66 -9.14 11.64 7.69
N GLY A 67 -9.97 10.66 8.00
CA GLY A 67 -9.53 9.27 8.00
C GLY A 67 -9.19 8.82 6.56
N TRP A 68 -7.99 8.27 6.40
CA TRP A 68 -7.52 7.69 5.15
C TRP A 68 -7.38 6.19 5.29
N SER A 69 -7.67 5.47 4.20
CA SER A 69 -7.39 4.04 4.05
C SER A 69 -6.41 3.82 2.91
N SER A 70 -5.65 2.72 2.96
CA SER A 70 -4.79 2.35 1.83
C SER A 70 -5.63 2.20 0.57
N PHE A 71 -5.10 2.75 -0.52
CA PHE A 71 -5.70 2.80 -1.85
C PHE A 71 -6.86 3.80 -2.01
N ASP A 72 -7.12 4.67 -1.03
CA ASP A 72 -7.96 5.84 -1.25
C ASP A 72 -7.38 6.69 -2.36
N ARG A 73 -8.25 7.14 -3.27
CA ARG A 73 -7.84 8.03 -4.36
C ARG A 73 -7.57 9.43 -3.85
N VAL A 74 -6.52 10.03 -4.39
CA VAL A 74 -6.18 11.44 -4.18
C VAL A 74 -6.07 12.14 -5.52
N ARG A 75 -6.38 13.44 -5.54
CA ARG A 75 -6.25 14.29 -6.72
C ARG A 75 -5.08 15.26 -6.54
N ALA A 76 -4.46 15.65 -7.63
CA ALA A 76 -3.45 16.71 -7.62
C ALA A 76 -3.97 17.96 -6.89
N GLY A 77 -3.21 18.45 -5.91
CA GLY A 77 -3.58 19.59 -5.08
C GLY A 77 -4.54 19.27 -3.92
N GLU A 78 -5.00 18.02 -3.78
CA GLU A 78 -5.83 17.63 -2.63
C GLU A 78 -5.03 17.68 -1.33
N VAL A 79 -5.64 18.26 -0.29
CA VAL A 79 -5.04 18.33 1.05
C VAL A 79 -5.18 16.98 1.75
N ILE A 80 -4.06 16.34 2.06
CA ILE A 80 -4.02 15.05 2.76
C ILE A 80 -3.94 15.26 4.27
N GLY A 81 -3.17 16.24 4.68
CA GLY A 81 -2.95 16.57 6.08
C GLY A 81 -2.47 18.00 6.26
N THR A 82 -2.25 18.39 7.50
CA THR A 82 -1.68 19.69 7.86
C THR A 82 -0.48 19.48 8.78
N ARG A 83 0.54 20.28 8.58
CA ARG A 83 1.69 20.36 9.49
C ARG A 83 1.32 21.15 10.73
N HIS A 84 2.07 20.99 11.82
CA HIS A 84 1.90 21.71 13.08
C HIS A 84 1.88 23.25 12.93
N ASP A 85 2.54 23.78 11.90
CA ASP A 85 2.59 25.20 11.59
C ASP A 85 1.44 25.66 10.65
N GLY A 86 0.47 24.80 10.39
CA GLY A 86 -0.70 25.07 9.54
C GLY A 86 -0.47 24.88 8.05
N ARG A 87 0.75 24.57 7.60
CA ARG A 87 1.01 24.31 6.17
C ARG A 87 0.31 23.04 5.71
N PRO A 88 -0.40 23.06 4.56
CA PRO A 88 -1.02 21.86 4.02
C PRO A 88 0.04 20.91 3.46
N VAL A 89 -0.23 19.61 3.60
CA VAL A 89 0.45 18.52 2.89
C VAL A 89 -0.44 18.12 1.73
N LEU A 90 0.02 18.36 0.52
CA LEU A 90 -0.76 18.18 -0.70
C LEU A 90 -0.32 16.94 -1.47
N ALA A 91 -1.26 16.30 -2.18
CA ALA A 91 -0.92 15.40 -3.25
C ALA A 91 -0.36 16.21 -4.44
N ASP A 92 0.79 15.83 -4.97
CA ASP A 92 1.42 16.51 -6.12
C ASP A 92 0.85 16.07 -7.47
N SER A 93 0.17 14.91 -7.50
CA SER A 93 -0.46 14.34 -8.68
C SER A 93 -1.68 13.48 -8.30
N ASP A 94 -2.49 13.15 -9.30
CA ASP A 94 -3.54 12.14 -9.14
C ASP A 94 -2.91 10.79 -8.83
N GLY A 95 -3.52 10.04 -7.91
CA GLY A 95 -3.01 8.74 -7.50
C GLY A 95 -3.75 8.14 -6.32
N TYR A 96 -2.98 7.53 -5.44
CA TYR A 96 -3.48 6.81 -4.27
C TYR A 96 -2.62 7.10 -3.06
N ILE A 97 -3.25 7.18 -1.89
CA ILE A 97 -2.54 7.11 -0.61
C ILE A 97 -2.37 5.64 -0.23
N VAL A 98 -1.21 5.28 0.32
CA VAL A 98 -0.89 3.91 0.72
C VAL A 98 -0.27 3.93 2.11
N PHE A 99 -0.65 2.97 2.94
CA PHE A 99 -0.17 2.82 4.33
C PHE A 99 -0.30 4.09 5.19
N PRO A 100 -1.46 4.78 5.20
CA PRO A 100 -1.63 5.92 6.09
C PRO A 100 -1.58 5.46 7.56
N ASN A 101 -0.66 6.06 8.33
CA ASN A 101 -0.47 5.73 9.75
C ASN A 101 -0.79 6.94 10.63
N PRO A 102 -2.02 7.06 11.19
CA PRO A 102 -2.39 8.18 12.05
C PRO A 102 -1.61 8.20 13.36
N ASN A 103 -1.00 7.09 13.74
CA ASN A 103 -0.24 6.92 14.99
C ASN A 103 1.29 7.01 14.76
N ALA A 104 1.76 7.38 13.58
CA ALA A 104 3.18 7.57 13.33
C ALA A 104 3.78 8.57 14.32
N LEU A 105 4.95 8.28 14.85
CA LEU A 105 5.71 9.23 15.67
C LEU A 105 6.48 10.20 14.77
N PRO A 106 6.91 11.38 15.28
CA PRO A 106 7.81 12.25 14.54
C PRO A 106 9.06 11.52 14.07
N GLY A 107 9.39 11.67 12.79
CA GLY A 107 10.48 10.96 12.12
C GLY A 107 10.12 9.59 11.55
N GLN A 108 8.88 9.11 11.73
CA GLN A 108 8.39 7.91 11.11
C GLN A 108 7.60 8.20 9.83
N GLU A 109 7.51 7.21 8.96
CA GLU A 109 6.70 7.24 7.75
C GLU A 109 5.22 7.46 8.11
N TRP A 110 4.65 8.53 7.56
CA TRP A 110 3.26 8.90 7.83
C TRP A 110 2.32 8.30 6.81
N PHE A 111 2.70 8.38 5.54
CA PHE A 111 2.02 7.74 4.42
C PHE A 111 2.90 7.73 3.18
N TYR A 112 2.46 6.94 2.20
CA TYR A 112 3.06 6.91 0.87
C TYR A 112 2.07 7.41 -0.17
N LEU A 113 2.59 7.94 -1.27
CA LEU A 113 1.83 8.24 -2.47
C LEU A 113 2.23 7.29 -3.59
N ALA A 114 1.21 6.78 -4.27
CA ALA A 114 1.35 5.87 -5.39
C ALA A 114 0.58 6.36 -6.61
N ARG A 115 1.02 5.93 -7.79
CA ARG A 115 0.33 6.16 -9.05
C ARG A 115 0.28 4.88 -9.86
N ARG A 116 -0.65 4.81 -10.80
CA ARG A 116 -0.73 3.66 -11.72
C ARG A 116 0.60 3.44 -12.44
N SER A 117 0.97 2.18 -12.55
CA SER A 117 2.15 1.74 -13.30
C SER A 117 1.70 0.94 -14.49
N THR A 118 2.35 1.15 -15.62
CA THR A 118 2.20 0.31 -16.83
C THR A 118 3.19 -0.85 -16.84
N ARG A 119 4.04 -0.95 -15.82
CA ARG A 119 4.96 -2.08 -15.65
C ARG A 119 4.21 -3.16 -14.86
N VAL A 120 3.78 -4.17 -15.55
CA VAL A 120 3.26 -5.43 -15.00
C VAL A 120 4.23 -6.54 -15.40
#